data_e1f2d257adfd59907540cef2ca3e61ed
#
_entry.id   e1f2d257adfd59907540cef2ca3e61ed
#
_cell.length_a   1.000
_cell.length_b   1.000
_cell.length_c   1.000
_cell.angle_alpha   90.00
_cell.angle_beta   90.00
_cell.angle_gamma   90.00
#
_symmetry.space_group_name_H-M   'P 1'
#
loop_
_entity.id
_entity.type
_entity.pdbx_description
1 polymer ?
#
loop_
_entity_poly.entity_id
_entity_poly.type
_entity_poly.pdbx_seq_one_letter_code
_entity_poly.pdbx_strand_id
1 'polypeptide(L)'
;MWSLLSVRLTGYRTKQQRQWYSIGILQNIEILLTVCTPCVYTVFMIRSFADRETEKVYNQAFSRKLPQSIQSVALRKLIMIDNAGCLEDLRVPPANRLEKLDGNRKGQYSIRINDQYRICFRIEGNNIFDVEIVDYH
;
A
#
# COMPACT_ATOMS: atom_id res chain seq x y z
N MET A 1 16.69 -30.47 23.53
CA MET A 1 17.44 -30.11 22.30
C MET A 1 16.50 -29.30 21.42
N TRP A 2 16.55 -28.01 21.51
CA TRP A 2 15.75 -27.11 20.70
C TRP A 2 16.67 -26.50 19.64
N SER A 3 16.56 -27.00 18.44
CA SER A 3 17.26 -26.46 17.27
C SER A 3 16.57 -25.16 16.87
N LEU A 4 17.20 -24.06 17.19
CA LEU A 4 16.83 -22.73 16.73
C LEU A 4 17.07 -22.67 15.21
N LEU A 5 16.01 -22.84 14.43
CA LEU A 5 16.01 -22.43 13.04
C LEU A 5 16.01 -20.90 12.99
N SER A 6 17.26 -20.40 12.94
CA SER A 6 17.54 -19.01 12.63
C SER A 6 17.10 -18.74 11.19
N VAL A 7 15.84 -18.34 11.01
CA VAL A 7 15.40 -17.74 9.76
C VAL A 7 16.06 -16.37 9.67
N ARG A 8 17.17 -16.30 8.95
CA ARG A 8 17.76 -15.03 8.52
C ARG A 8 16.77 -14.34 7.59
N LEU A 9 15.95 -13.47 8.14
CA LEU A 9 15.21 -12.47 7.39
C LEU A 9 16.21 -11.39 6.93
N THR A 10 17.02 -11.72 5.94
CA THR A 10 17.75 -10.75 5.13
C THR A 10 16.80 -10.24 4.07
N GLY A 11 16.13 -9.13 4.35
CA GLY A 11 15.24 -8.52 3.37
C GLY A 11 14.76 -7.16 3.86
N TYR A 12 15.39 -6.14 3.37
CA TYR A 12 14.92 -4.76 3.21
C TYR A 12 13.73 -4.31 4.09
N ARG A 13 13.99 -4.17 5.38
CA ARG A 13 13.16 -3.33 6.24
C ARG A 13 13.51 -1.88 5.92
N THR A 14 12.67 -1.23 5.13
CA THR A 14 12.75 0.22 4.97
C THR A 14 12.67 0.88 6.34
N LYS A 15 13.38 2.01 6.53
CA LYS A 15 13.38 2.79 7.78
C LYS A 15 11.97 3.15 8.27
N GLN A 16 10.98 3.06 7.39
CA GLN A 16 9.60 3.40 7.63
C GLN A 16 8.84 2.38 8.50
N GLN A 17 9.16 1.09 8.40
CA GLN A 17 8.55 0.07 9.26
C GLN A 17 8.96 0.17 10.73
N ARG A 18 10.06 0.83 11.04
CA ARG A 18 10.51 1.00 12.43
C ARG A 18 9.69 2.02 13.23
N GLN A 19 9.03 2.96 12.57
CA GLN A 19 8.34 4.06 13.25
C GLN A 19 6.95 3.67 13.78
N TRP A 20 6.33 2.64 13.21
CA TRP A 20 5.02 2.16 13.66
C TRP A 20 5.06 1.27 14.90
N TYR A 21 6.20 0.63 15.16
CA TYR A 21 6.37 -0.22 16.35
C TYR A 21 6.53 0.57 17.67
N SER A 22 6.81 1.85 17.61
CA SER A 22 6.99 2.67 18.82
C SER A 22 5.70 3.33 19.33
N ILE A 23 4.59 3.20 18.61
CA ILE A 23 3.31 3.77 19.03
C ILE A 23 2.37 2.64 19.46
N GLY A 24 2.65 2.00 20.58
CA GLY A 24 1.69 1.33 21.47
C GLY A 24 0.45 0.60 20.92
N ILE A 25 0.42 0.16 19.65
CA ILE A 25 -0.76 -0.48 19.03
C ILE A 25 -0.73 -2.03 19.14
N LEU A 26 0.16 -2.57 19.97
CA LEU A 26 0.27 -4.03 20.16
C LEU A 26 -0.81 -4.65 21.07
N GLN A 27 -1.78 -3.89 21.59
CA GLN A 27 -2.73 -4.43 22.57
C GLN A 27 -4.06 -4.91 22.00
N ASN A 28 -4.32 -4.83 20.69
CA ASN A 28 -5.63 -5.23 20.14
C ASN A 28 -5.58 -6.28 19.02
N ILE A 29 -4.51 -7.08 18.94
CA ILE A 29 -4.39 -8.12 17.90
C ILE A 29 -5.23 -9.36 18.23
N GLU A 30 -5.62 -9.59 19.49
CA GLU A 30 -6.35 -10.80 19.88
C GLU A 30 -7.84 -10.79 19.53
N ILE A 31 -8.44 -9.65 19.23
CA ILE A 31 -9.89 -9.56 18.99
C ILE A 31 -10.27 -9.81 17.53
N LEU A 32 -9.32 -9.77 16.60
CA LEU A 32 -9.57 -9.97 15.16
C LEU A 32 -9.49 -11.44 14.70
N LEU A 33 -9.20 -12.37 15.60
CA LEU A 33 -9.07 -13.80 15.27
C LEU A 33 -10.40 -14.55 15.08
N THR A 34 -11.54 -13.92 15.30
CA THR A 34 -12.83 -14.64 15.35
C THR A 34 -13.76 -14.39 14.17
N VAL A 35 -13.45 -13.54 13.19
CA VAL A 35 -14.45 -13.11 12.19
C VAL A 35 -14.07 -13.33 10.73
N CYS A 36 -12.86 -13.71 10.37
CA CYS A 36 -12.49 -13.99 8.98
C CYS A 36 -11.82 -15.35 8.81
N THR A 37 -12.57 -16.31 8.32
CA THR A 37 -12.08 -17.53 7.67
C THR A 37 -11.58 -17.21 6.26
N PRO A 38 -10.64 -17.89 5.75
CA PRO A 38 -9.20 -17.95 5.92
C PRO A 38 -8.46 -16.98 4.97
N CYS A 39 -8.39 -15.74 5.32
CA CYS A 39 -7.33 -14.94 4.73
C CYS A 39 -6.02 -15.37 5.41
N VAL A 40 -5.29 -16.24 4.75
CA VAL A 40 -3.87 -16.39 5.05
C VAL A 40 -3.30 -14.96 5.16
N TYR A 41 -2.62 -14.65 6.23
CA TYR A 41 -2.03 -13.31 6.50
C TYR A 41 -0.99 -12.93 5.43
N THR A 42 -1.48 -12.63 4.25
CA THR A 42 -0.67 -12.17 3.14
C THR A 42 -0.94 -10.69 2.93
N VAL A 43 -0.12 -9.89 3.55
CA VAL A 43 -0.14 -8.44 3.35
C VAL A 43 0.35 -8.13 1.93
N PHE A 44 -0.34 -7.26 1.23
CA PHE A 44 0.15 -6.73 -0.04
C PHE A 44 1.51 -6.07 0.15
N MET A 45 2.33 -6.16 -0.87
CA MET A 45 3.65 -5.55 -0.89
C MET A 45 3.89 -4.87 -2.22
N ILE A 46 4.20 -3.58 -2.18
CA ILE A 46 4.59 -2.83 -3.38
C ILE A 46 5.96 -3.32 -3.85
N ARG A 47 6.02 -3.81 -5.08
CA ARG A 47 7.22 -4.34 -5.71
C ARG A 47 7.84 -3.39 -6.71
N SER A 48 7.02 -2.61 -7.41
CA SER A 48 7.51 -1.67 -8.40
C SER A 48 6.65 -0.42 -8.51
N PHE A 49 7.29 0.67 -8.89
CA PHE A 49 6.66 1.93 -9.24
C PHE A 49 6.84 2.17 -10.75
N ALA A 50 5.78 2.59 -11.41
CA ALA A 50 5.85 2.98 -12.82
C ALA A 50 6.43 4.40 -13.01
N ASP A 51 6.33 5.25 -11.97
CA ASP A 51 6.81 6.61 -11.98
C ASP A 51 7.74 6.91 -10.80
N ARG A 52 8.89 7.52 -11.09
CA ARG A 52 9.89 7.90 -10.08
C ARG A 52 9.39 8.97 -9.09
N GLU A 53 8.45 9.80 -9.50
CA GLU A 53 7.90 10.82 -8.61
C GLU A 53 6.97 10.20 -7.57
N THR A 54 6.23 9.16 -7.95
CA THR A 54 5.45 8.34 -7.01
C THR A 54 6.35 7.62 -6.00
N GLU A 55 7.46 7.04 -6.48
CA GLU A 55 8.46 6.39 -5.61
C GLU A 55 9.07 7.39 -4.61
N LYS A 56 9.37 8.63 -5.05
CA LYS A 56 9.84 9.70 -4.16
C LYS A 56 8.85 9.98 -3.04
N VAL A 57 7.57 10.15 -3.38
CA VAL A 57 6.52 10.38 -2.37
C VAL A 57 6.44 9.22 -1.38
N TYR A 58 6.52 7.99 -1.87
CA TYR A 58 6.53 6.80 -0.99
C TYR A 58 7.74 6.80 -0.05
N ASN A 59 8.91 7.20 -0.53
CA ASN A 59 10.14 7.34 0.26
C ASN A 59 10.21 8.63 1.07
N GLN A 60 9.10 9.38 1.18
CA GLN A 60 9.01 10.66 1.89
C GLN A 60 9.94 11.75 1.34
N ALA A 61 10.37 11.61 0.10
CA ALA A 61 11.10 12.63 -0.61
C ALA A 61 10.13 13.57 -1.35
N PHE A 62 10.47 14.85 -1.36
CA PHE A 62 9.64 15.84 -2.03
C PHE A 62 9.65 15.65 -3.54
N SER A 63 8.47 15.58 -4.15
CA SER A 63 8.29 15.59 -5.60
C SER A 63 8.03 17.02 -6.09
N ARG A 64 8.78 17.45 -7.10
CA ARG A 64 8.57 18.76 -7.74
C ARG A 64 7.46 18.75 -8.78
N LYS A 65 7.14 17.56 -9.32
CA LYS A 65 6.10 17.40 -10.35
C LYS A 65 4.70 17.31 -9.79
N LEU A 66 4.57 16.77 -8.56
CA LEU A 66 3.29 16.60 -7.92
C LEU A 66 2.99 17.77 -6.98
N PRO A 67 1.77 18.30 -6.97
CA PRO A 67 1.39 19.36 -6.05
C PRO A 67 1.67 18.98 -4.60
N GLN A 68 2.25 19.89 -3.85
CA GLN A 68 2.58 19.64 -2.43
C GLN A 68 1.35 19.25 -1.61
N SER A 69 0.20 19.82 -1.94
CA SER A 69 -1.08 19.58 -1.24
C SER A 69 -1.52 18.12 -1.28
N ILE A 70 -1.15 17.35 -2.32
CA ILE A 70 -1.56 15.95 -2.44
C ILE A 70 -0.53 14.96 -1.90
N GLN A 71 0.74 15.36 -1.74
CA GLN A 71 1.81 14.42 -1.42
C GLN A 71 1.60 13.72 -0.07
N SER A 72 1.12 14.42 0.94
CA SER A 72 0.83 13.83 2.25
C SER A 72 -0.35 12.83 2.20
N VAL A 73 -1.36 13.14 1.41
CA VAL A 73 -2.52 12.24 1.22
C VAL A 73 -2.11 11.03 0.38
N ALA A 74 -1.33 11.25 -0.68
CA ALA A 74 -0.79 10.19 -1.53
C ALA A 74 0.08 9.23 -0.72
N LEU A 75 0.98 9.74 0.12
CA LEU A 75 1.83 8.92 0.99
C LEU A 75 0.99 8.01 1.90
N ARG A 76 -0.03 8.56 2.58
CA ARG A 76 -0.91 7.76 3.44
C ARG A 76 -1.61 6.64 2.67
N LYS A 77 -2.05 6.92 1.43
CA LYS A 77 -2.72 5.93 0.59
C LYS A 77 -1.75 4.89 0.03
N LEU A 78 -0.52 5.27 -0.31
CA LEU A 78 0.52 4.34 -0.71
C LEU A 78 0.87 3.36 0.42
N ILE A 79 1.00 3.87 1.66
CA ILE A 79 1.20 3.04 2.84
C ILE A 79 -0.01 2.12 3.09
N MET A 80 -1.22 2.61 2.87
CA MET A 80 -2.44 1.79 2.96
C MET A 80 -2.42 0.64 1.96
N ILE A 81 -2.02 0.90 0.71
CA ILE A 81 -1.89 -0.13 -0.34
C ILE A 81 -0.85 -1.18 0.07
N ASP A 82 0.30 -0.74 0.57
CA ASP A 82 1.42 -1.62 0.95
C ASP A 82 1.11 -2.52 2.16
N ASN A 83 0.13 -2.14 2.97
CA ASN A 83 -0.23 -2.86 4.19
C ASN A 83 -1.63 -3.51 4.15
N ALA A 84 -2.34 -3.43 3.03
CA ALA A 84 -3.64 -4.06 2.90
C ALA A 84 -3.51 -5.59 2.86
N GLY A 85 -4.38 -6.28 3.58
CA GLY A 85 -4.42 -7.76 3.57
C GLY A 85 -5.13 -8.32 2.34
N CYS A 86 -6.04 -7.54 1.76
CA CYS A 86 -6.78 -7.91 0.57
C CYS A 86 -7.29 -6.66 -0.17
N LEU A 87 -7.80 -6.87 -1.39
CA LEU A 87 -8.35 -5.78 -2.21
C LEU A 87 -9.54 -5.09 -1.54
N GLU A 88 -10.33 -5.83 -0.78
CA GLU A 88 -11.51 -5.30 -0.09
C GLU A 88 -11.14 -4.28 0.99
N ASP A 89 -9.98 -4.42 1.63
CA ASP A 89 -9.48 -3.44 2.61
C ASP A 89 -9.29 -2.05 1.99
N LEU A 90 -8.97 -2.00 0.69
CA LEU A 90 -8.80 -0.75 -0.04
C LEU A 90 -10.13 -0.06 -0.38
N ARG A 91 -11.28 -0.72 -0.17
CA ARG A 91 -12.60 -0.09 -0.26
C ARG A 91 -12.92 0.75 0.95
N VAL A 92 -12.22 0.53 2.05
CA VAL A 92 -12.39 1.29 3.30
C VAL A 92 -11.19 2.24 3.46
N PRO A 93 -11.40 3.53 3.64
CA PRO A 93 -12.68 4.26 3.67
C PRO A 93 -13.33 4.39 2.28
N PRO A 94 -14.67 4.59 2.20
CA PRO A 94 -15.38 4.74 0.92
C PRO A 94 -14.85 5.87 0.04
N ALA A 95 -14.22 6.88 0.65
CA ALA A 95 -13.54 7.97 -0.06
C ALA A 95 -12.39 7.52 -0.97
N ASN A 96 -11.89 6.29 -0.80
CA ASN A 96 -10.90 5.71 -1.71
C ASN A 96 -11.45 5.48 -3.11
N ARG A 97 -12.76 5.26 -3.23
CA ARG A 97 -13.41 4.94 -4.51
C ARG A 97 -12.56 3.96 -5.32
N LEU A 98 -12.32 2.77 -4.73
CA LEU A 98 -11.60 1.70 -5.41
C LEU A 98 -12.34 1.31 -6.68
N GLU A 99 -11.65 1.36 -7.80
CA GLU A 99 -12.18 1.03 -9.12
C GLU A 99 -11.23 0.08 -9.86
N LYS A 100 -11.79 -0.87 -10.59
CA LYS A 100 -11.05 -1.66 -11.57
C LYS A 100 -11.07 -0.90 -12.89
N LEU A 101 -9.92 -0.76 -13.51
CA LEU A 101 -9.76 0.01 -14.73
C LEU A 101 -9.94 -0.89 -15.97
N ASP A 102 -10.53 -0.31 -17.01
CA ASP A 102 -10.75 -0.94 -18.30
C ASP A 102 -10.02 -0.20 -19.44
N GLY A 103 -10.16 -0.67 -20.66
CA GLY A 103 -9.53 -0.07 -21.83
C GLY A 103 -8.01 -0.21 -21.82
N ASN A 104 -7.29 0.87 -22.01
CA ASN A 104 -5.82 0.89 -22.08
C ASN A 104 -5.14 0.49 -20.76
N ARG A 105 -5.86 0.54 -19.64
CA ARG A 105 -5.38 0.19 -18.30
C ARG A 105 -6.05 -1.06 -17.74
N LYS A 106 -6.53 -1.92 -18.62
CA LYS A 106 -7.19 -3.19 -18.26
C LYS A 106 -6.30 -4.01 -17.33
N GLY A 107 -6.88 -4.46 -16.21
CA GLY A 107 -6.16 -5.25 -15.20
C GLY A 107 -5.51 -4.42 -14.09
N GLN A 108 -5.57 -3.09 -14.18
CA GLN A 108 -5.17 -2.21 -13.10
C GLN A 108 -6.36 -1.86 -12.20
N TYR A 109 -6.03 -1.43 -11.00
CA TYR A 109 -6.95 -0.84 -10.03
C TYR A 109 -6.54 0.60 -9.74
N SER A 110 -7.48 1.39 -9.29
CA SER A 110 -7.16 2.74 -8.83
C SER A 110 -7.88 3.10 -7.54
N ILE A 111 -7.22 3.91 -6.71
CA ILE A 111 -7.84 4.58 -5.56
C ILE A 111 -7.68 6.09 -5.70
N ARG A 112 -8.69 6.82 -5.22
CA ARG A 112 -8.76 8.28 -5.34
C ARG A 112 -7.89 8.95 -4.28
N ILE A 113 -7.08 9.93 -4.68
CA ILE A 113 -6.41 10.88 -3.79
C ILE A 113 -7.32 12.06 -3.53
N ASN A 114 -7.75 12.73 -4.62
CA ASN A 114 -8.70 13.84 -4.65
C ASN A 114 -9.50 13.79 -5.97
N ASP A 115 -10.17 14.89 -6.35
CA ASP A 115 -10.98 14.93 -7.58
C ASP A 115 -10.15 14.79 -8.87
N GLN A 116 -8.88 15.17 -8.83
CA GLN A 116 -7.99 15.20 -9.97
C GLN A 116 -7.02 14.03 -10.02
N TYR A 117 -6.51 13.59 -8.86
CA TYR A 117 -5.44 12.59 -8.79
C TYR A 117 -5.90 11.26 -8.23
N ARG A 118 -5.39 10.18 -8.84
CA ARG A 118 -5.62 8.80 -8.40
C ARG A 118 -4.29 8.05 -8.34
N ILE A 119 -4.22 7.00 -7.52
CA ILE A 119 -3.12 6.04 -7.52
C ILE A 119 -3.60 4.84 -8.30
N CYS A 120 -2.90 4.52 -9.39
CA CYS A 120 -3.13 3.33 -10.20
C CYS A 120 -2.09 2.27 -9.85
N PHE A 121 -2.48 1.01 -9.87
CA PHE A 121 -1.62 -0.13 -9.56
C PHE A 121 -2.17 -1.42 -10.12
N ARG A 122 -1.30 -2.42 -10.29
CA ARG A 122 -1.64 -3.78 -10.72
C ARG A 122 -1.40 -4.76 -9.60
N ILE A 123 -2.27 -5.75 -9.46
CA ILE A 123 -2.17 -6.79 -8.43
C ILE A 123 -1.87 -8.12 -9.11
N GLU A 124 -0.83 -8.80 -8.65
CA GLU A 124 -0.49 -10.17 -9.01
C GLU A 124 -0.24 -11.00 -7.74
N GLY A 125 -1.19 -11.84 -7.38
CA GLY A 125 -1.17 -12.53 -6.10
C GLY A 125 -1.20 -11.52 -4.94
N ASN A 126 -0.16 -11.54 -4.11
CA ASN A 126 0.00 -10.62 -2.99
C ASN A 126 0.98 -9.47 -3.27
N ASN A 127 1.38 -9.32 -4.53
CA ASN A 127 2.31 -8.28 -4.92
C ASN A 127 1.61 -7.19 -5.73
N ILE A 128 2.03 -5.98 -5.51
CA ILE A 128 1.54 -4.79 -6.20
C ILE A 128 2.64 -4.23 -7.08
N PHE A 129 2.31 -4.04 -8.35
CA PHE A 129 3.23 -3.59 -9.37
C PHE A 129 2.74 -2.31 -10.04
N ASP A 130 3.66 -1.62 -10.67
CA ASP A 130 3.42 -0.47 -11.54
C ASP A 130 2.59 0.63 -10.85
N VAL A 131 2.95 0.92 -9.59
CA VAL A 131 2.27 1.95 -8.80
C VAL A 131 2.63 3.33 -9.34
N GLU A 132 1.60 4.11 -9.67
CA GLU A 132 1.77 5.48 -10.15
C GLU A 132 0.66 6.41 -9.68
N ILE A 133 1.01 7.69 -9.49
CA ILE A 133 0.05 8.76 -9.26
C ILE A 133 -0.27 9.40 -10.61
N VAL A 134 -1.56 9.37 -10.98
CA VAL A 134 -2.03 9.82 -12.29
C VAL A 134 -2.96 11.02 -12.13
N ASP A 135 -2.78 11.99 -13.00
CA ASP A 135 -3.74 13.09 -13.19
C ASP A 135 -4.88 12.58 -14.10
N TYR A 136 -6.10 12.65 -13.59
CA TYR A 136 -7.29 12.13 -14.26
C TYR A 136 -8.10 13.23 -14.97
N HIS A 137 -7.45 14.30 -15.29
CA HIS A 137 -8.07 15.38 -16.08
C HIS A 137 -8.02 15.10 -17.55
#